data_3302cf05422eb430c455d6bafcdce68e
#
_entry.id   3302cf05422eb430c455d6bafcdce68e
#
_cell.length_a   1.000
_cell.length_b   1.000
_cell.length_c   1.000
_cell.angle_alpha   90.00
_cell.angle_beta   90.00
_cell.angle_gamma   90.00
#
_symmetry.space_group_name_H-M   'P 1'
#
loop_
_entity.id
_entity.type
_entity.pdbx_description
1 polymer ?
#
loop_
_entity_poly.entity_id
_entity_poly.type
_entity_poly.pdbx_seq_one_letter_code
_entity_poly.pdbx_strand_id
1 'polypeptide(L)'
;MSVAHKPPRVAKANGIDICYEIFGEAGAEPLVLIMGLGGQMVQWDDAFCEQIAARGFRVIRFDNRDTGQSSKLSGGKSLTLWEMLKVRFLNIPPAAPYTLRDMAQDTISLLDVLGIRSAHMVGASMGGMIAQEIAITFPERVRSLISIMSTTGDPDLPQPSNKAVSLLTEPQPKSRDKFIARFKRNWKMLRAGRFPEDEALDRSRAERVFDRGVNPAGVERQIRAVLDRKSVV
;
A
#
# COMPACT_ATOMS: atom_id res chain seq x y z
N MET A 1 7.33 27.78 -7.69
CA MET A 1 8.31 26.98 -8.46
C MET A 1 7.66 25.66 -8.81
N SER A 2 7.75 25.20 -10.05
CA SER A 2 7.25 23.88 -10.46
C SER A 2 8.13 22.80 -9.81
N VAL A 3 7.51 21.87 -9.10
CA VAL A 3 8.22 20.71 -8.53
C VAL A 3 8.60 19.75 -9.66
N ALA A 4 9.84 19.29 -9.70
CA ALA A 4 10.25 18.31 -10.67
C ALA A 4 9.46 17.00 -10.43
N HIS A 5 8.68 16.58 -11.42
CA HIS A 5 7.95 15.31 -11.41
C HIS A 5 8.44 14.45 -12.59
N LYS A 6 8.83 13.23 -12.29
CA LYS A 6 9.24 12.26 -13.32
C LYS A 6 8.10 11.27 -13.56
N PRO A 7 7.73 11.02 -14.84
CA PRO A 7 6.66 10.08 -15.18
C PRO A 7 6.95 8.68 -14.63
N PRO A 8 5.94 7.81 -14.58
CA PRO A 8 6.08 6.44 -14.11
C PRO A 8 7.23 5.70 -14.81
N ARG A 9 8.03 4.99 -14.02
CA ARG A 9 9.15 4.16 -14.44
C ARG A 9 9.00 2.78 -13.84
N VAL A 10 9.71 1.82 -14.41
CA VAL A 10 9.78 0.46 -13.89
C VAL A 10 11.23 0.16 -13.50
N ALA A 11 11.40 -0.40 -12.32
CA ALA A 11 12.68 -0.91 -11.83
C ALA A 11 12.57 -2.42 -11.57
N LYS A 12 13.63 -3.16 -11.89
CA LYS A 12 13.78 -4.53 -11.43
C LYS A 12 14.33 -4.51 -10.00
N ALA A 13 13.49 -4.92 -9.04
CA ALA A 13 13.82 -4.95 -7.63
C ALA A 13 13.29 -6.25 -7.02
N ASN A 14 14.12 -6.94 -6.23
CA ASN A 14 13.78 -8.22 -5.59
C ASN A 14 13.18 -9.26 -6.57
N GLY A 15 13.69 -9.33 -7.79
CA GLY A 15 13.26 -10.29 -8.82
C GLY A 15 11.94 -9.97 -9.53
N ILE A 16 11.31 -8.83 -9.23
CA ILE A 16 10.06 -8.38 -9.82
C ILE A 16 10.20 -7.00 -10.45
N ASP A 17 9.24 -6.62 -11.30
CA ASP A 17 9.13 -5.27 -11.83
C ASP A 17 8.29 -4.41 -10.87
N ILE A 18 8.85 -3.29 -10.42
CA ILE A 18 8.18 -2.32 -9.55
C ILE A 18 7.98 -1.02 -10.32
N CYS A 19 6.73 -0.60 -10.48
CA CYS A 19 6.37 0.70 -11.04
C CYS A 19 6.43 1.77 -9.96
N TYR A 20 7.15 2.87 -10.22
CA TYR A 20 7.36 3.96 -9.28
C TYR A 20 7.37 5.33 -9.96
N GLU A 21 7.17 6.37 -9.17
CA GLU A 21 7.29 7.78 -9.55
C GLU A 21 8.12 8.55 -8.53
N ILE A 22 8.74 9.64 -8.97
CA ILE A 22 9.55 10.51 -8.12
C ILE A 22 9.13 11.95 -8.30
N PHE A 23 8.97 12.66 -7.16
CA PHE A 23 8.74 14.10 -7.09
C PHE A 23 9.90 14.74 -6.32
N GLY A 24 10.33 15.93 -6.75
CA GLY A 24 11.42 16.67 -6.14
C GLY A 24 12.79 16.33 -6.70
N GLU A 25 13.80 17.02 -6.20
CA GLU A 25 15.18 17.00 -6.71
C GLU A 25 15.94 15.74 -6.27
N ALA A 26 16.90 15.31 -7.09
CA ALA A 26 17.66 14.08 -6.85
C ALA A 26 18.49 14.12 -5.57
N GLY A 27 18.98 15.29 -5.18
CA GLY A 27 19.78 15.50 -3.96
C GLY A 27 18.97 15.77 -2.70
N ALA A 28 17.64 15.87 -2.81
CA ALA A 28 16.77 16.15 -1.68
C ALA A 28 16.59 14.91 -0.77
N GLU A 29 16.10 15.14 0.45
CA GLU A 29 15.91 14.14 1.50
C GLU A 29 14.93 13.05 1.06
N PRO A 30 15.30 11.76 1.01
CA PRO A 30 14.45 10.70 0.49
C PRO A 30 13.27 10.40 1.43
N LEU A 31 12.05 10.32 0.86
CA LEU A 31 10.82 9.94 1.53
C LEU A 31 10.04 8.94 0.66
N VAL A 32 9.72 7.79 1.22
CA VAL A 32 8.99 6.72 0.52
C VAL A 32 7.56 6.64 1.02
N LEU A 33 6.61 6.60 0.08
CA LEU A 33 5.19 6.46 0.33
C LEU A 33 4.75 5.03 -0.03
N ILE A 34 4.32 4.26 0.96
CA ILE A 34 3.92 2.86 0.83
C ILE A 34 2.40 2.76 1.00
N MET A 35 1.70 2.34 -0.05
CA MET A 35 0.25 2.26 -0.05
C MET A 35 -0.25 0.96 0.62
N GLY A 36 -1.50 0.98 1.07
CA GLY A 36 -2.17 -0.15 1.72
C GLY A 36 -2.69 -1.22 0.78
N LEU A 37 -3.50 -2.11 1.31
CA LEU A 37 -4.07 -3.29 0.64
C LEU A 37 -4.78 -2.94 -0.67
N GLY A 38 -4.30 -3.50 -1.78
CA GLY A 38 -4.84 -3.29 -3.12
C GLY A 38 -4.74 -1.85 -3.63
N GLY A 39 -4.16 -0.94 -2.83
CA GLY A 39 -4.01 0.46 -3.17
C GLY A 39 -2.85 0.69 -4.12
N GLN A 40 -3.07 1.52 -5.14
CA GLN A 40 -2.05 1.93 -6.11
C GLN A 40 -1.35 3.21 -5.68
N MET A 41 -0.11 3.41 -6.12
CA MET A 41 0.71 4.59 -5.79
C MET A 41 0.00 5.93 -6.10
N VAL A 42 -0.86 5.96 -7.11
CA VAL A 42 -1.60 7.17 -7.51
C VAL A 42 -2.66 7.61 -6.51
N GLN A 43 -2.94 6.82 -5.48
CA GLN A 43 -3.81 7.20 -4.36
C GLN A 43 -3.09 8.11 -3.33
N TRP A 44 -1.77 8.20 -3.38
CA TRP A 44 -1.02 9.34 -2.90
C TRP A 44 -1.10 10.42 -3.98
N ASP A 45 -2.05 11.36 -3.87
CA ASP A 45 -2.30 12.37 -4.90
C ASP A 45 -1.03 13.12 -5.31
N ASP A 46 -0.97 13.52 -6.57
CA ASP A 46 0.16 14.27 -7.12
C ASP A 46 0.37 15.56 -6.33
N ALA A 47 -0.70 16.31 -6.03
CA ALA A 47 -0.63 17.53 -5.24
C ALA A 47 -0.08 17.29 -3.82
N PHE A 48 -0.37 16.15 -3.19
CA PHE A 48 0.19 15.79 -1.90
C PHE A 48 1.70 15.52 -2.01
N CYS A 49 2.12 14.75 -3.02
CA CYS A 49 3.53 14.47 -3.27
C CYS A 49 4.31 15.77 -3.61
N GLU A 50 3.74 16.64 -4.42
CA GLU A 50 4.31 17.94 -4.77
C GLU A 50 4.48 18.86 -3.57
N GLN A 51 3.50 18.89 -2.67
CA GLN A 51 3.59 19.69 -1.44
C GLN A 51 4.70 19.20 -0.50
N ILE A 52 4.92 17.89 -0.41
CA ILE A 52 6.03 17.32 0.37
C ILE A 52 7.35 17.65 -0.33
N ALA A 53 7.43 17.46 -1.64
CA ALA A 53 8.63 17.74 -2.42
C ALA A 53 9.02 19.23 -2.36
N ALA A 54 8.04 20.14 -2.37
CA ALA A 54 8.29 21.58 -2.19
C ALA A 54 8.90 21.94 -0.82
N ARG A 55 8.84 21.02 0.15
CA ARG A 55 9.49 21.16 1.47
C ARG A 55 10.89 20.56 1.55
N GLY A 56 11.48 20.22 0.40
CA GLY A 56 12.86 19.73 0.32
C GLY A 56 13.00 18.21 0.38
N PHE A 57 11.94 17.47 0.11
CA PHE A 57 11.98 16.00 0.04
C PHE A 57 12.04 15.48 -1.40
N ARG A 58 12.75 14.38 -1.58
CA ARG A 58 12.64 13.52 -2.76
C ARG A 58 11.62 12.43 -2.47
N VAL A 59 10.38 12.63 -2.92
CA VAL A 59 9.26 11.74 -2.64
C VAL A 59 9.24 10.61 -3.67
N ILE A 60 9.28 9.37 -3.21
CA ILE A 60 9.16 8.16 -4.00
C ILE A 60 7.84 7.49 -3.64
N ARG A 61 6.94 7.30 -4.61
CA ARG A 61 5.76 6.44 -4.48
C ARG A 61 5.84 5.30 -5.48
N PHE A 62 5.32 4.15 -5.12
CA PHE A 62 5.39 2.96 -5.96
C PHE A 62 4.18 2.06 -5.78
N ASP A 63 3.90 1.25 -6.79
CA ASP A 63 2.90 0.20 -6.71
C ASP A 63 3.53 -1.03 -6.04
N ASN A 64 2.94 -1.51 -4.94
CA ASN A 64 3.34 -2.78 -4.32
C ASN A 64 3.21 -3.94 -5.32
N ARG A 65 3.90 -5.06 -5.07
CA ARG A 65 3.66 -6.32 -5.81
C ARG A 65 2.16 -6.63 -5.88
N ASP A 66 1.70 -7.17 -7.00
CA ASP A 66 0.30 -7.47 -7.27
C ASP A 66 -0.63 -6.27 -7.47
N THR A 67 -0.11 -5.05 -7.47
CA THR A 67 -0.92 -3.82 -7.54
C THR A 67 -0.50 -2.97 -8.76
N GLY A 68 -1.44 -2.18 -9.29
CA GLY A 68 -1.21 -1.16 -10.33
C GLY A 68 -0.43 -1.69 -11.52
N GLN A 69 0.74 -1.13 -11.80
CA GLN A 69 1.60 -1.52 -12.93
C GLN A 69 2.85 -2.31 -12.50
N SER A 70 2.99 -2.65 -11.23
CA SER A 70 4.00 -3.61 -10.76
C SER A 70 3.64 -5.04 -11.13
N SER A 71 4.60 -5.97 -11.03
CA SER A 71 4.42 -7.39 -11.35
C SER A 71 3.21 -7.99 -10.66
N LYS A 72 2.43 -8.76 -11.44
CA LYS A 72 1.33 -9.59 -10.96
C LYS A 72 1.84 -11.01 -10.80
N LEU A 73 1.86 -11.47 -9.54
CA LEU A 73 2.33 -12.82 -9.25
C LEU A 73 1.25 -13.86 -9.57
N SER A 74 1.69 -15.07 -9.86
CA SER A 74 0.82 -16.22 -10.06
C SER A 74 0.72 -17.03 -8.76
N GLY A 75 -0.31 -17.88 -8.67
CA GLY A 75 -0.53 -18.74 -7.51
C GLY A 75 -1.37 -18.07 -6.42
N GLY A 76 -1.62 -18.83 -5.35
CA GLY A 76 -2.56 -18.49 -4.30
C GLY A 76 -4.00 -18.85 -4.71
N LYS A 77 -4.72 -19.47 -3.79
CA LYS A 77 -6.16 -19.75 -3.93
C LYS A 77 -6.94 -18.68 -3.20
N SER A 78 -8.18 -18.42 -3.62
CA SER A 78 -9.08 -17.57 -2.83
C SER A 78 -9.20 -18.08 -1.39
N LEU A 79 -9.32 -17.13 -0.43
CA LEU A 79 -9.51 -17.47 0.97
C LEU A 79 -10.79 -18.26 1.15
N THR A 80 -10.68 -19.45 1.69
CA THR A 80 -11.84 -20.30 2.00
C THR A 80 -12.42 -19.94 3.36
N LEU A 81 -13.71 -20.21 3.54
CA LEU A 81 -14.36 -20.06 4.85
C LEU A 81 -13.63 -20.84 5.96
N TRP A 82 -13.11 -22.03 5.62
CA TRP A 82 -12.35 -22.87 6.53
C TRP A 82 -11.04 -22.23 7.00
N GLU A 83 -10.31 -21.58 6.07
CA GLU A 83 -9.09 -20.83 6.41
C GLU A 83 -9.42 -19.63 7.30
N MET A 84 -10.51 -18.90 7.01
CA MET A 84 -10.96 -17.79 7.85
C MET A 84 -11.33 -18.24 9.27
N LEU A 85 -12.00 -19.39 9.41
CA LEU A 85 -12.29 -19.99 10.72
C LEU A 85 -11.03 -20.40 11.46
N LYS A 86 -10.04 -21.01 10.77
CA LYS A 86 -8.75 -21.37 11.37
C LYS A 86 -8.01 -20.13 11.88
N VAL A 87 -7.96 -19.06 11.12
CA VAL A 87 -7.39 -17.78 11.57
C VAL A 87 -8.13 -17.27 12.81
N ARG A 88 -9.47 -17.24 12.76
CA ARG A 88 -10.30 -16.65 13.81
C ARG A 88 -10.27 -17.42 15.14
N PHE A 89 -10.26 -18.74 15.09
CA PHE A 89 -10.42 -19.59 16.28
C PHE A 89 -9.13 -20.30 16.70
N LEU A 90 -8.22 -20.57 15.78
CA LEU A 90 -7.01 -21.33 16.04
C LEU A 90 -5.72 -20.51 15.89
N ASN A 91 -5.84 -19.26 15.47
CA ASN A 91 -4.70 -18.39 15.13
C ASN A 91 -3.72 -19.04 14.14
N ILE A 92 -4.25 -19.84 13.20
CA ILE A 92 -3.47 -20.51 12.16
C ILE A 92 -3.60 -19.68 10.89
N PRO A 93 -2.51 -19.00 10.44
CA PRO A 93 -2.55 -18.20 9.22
C PRO A 93 -2.71 -19.07 7.98
N PRO A 94 -3.36 -18.59 6.91
CA PRO A 94 -3.42 -19.28 5.65
C PRO A 94 -2.05 -19.24 4.97
N ALA A 95 -1.71 -20.26 4.19
CA ALA A 95 -0.50 -20.23 3.38
C ALA A 95 -0.52 -19.03 2.43
N ALA A 96 0.50 -18.20 2.49
CA ALA A 96 0.67 -17.02 1.65
C ALA A 96 1.79 -17.26 0.63
N PRO A 97 1.64 -16.84 -0.65
CA PRO A 97 2.69 -16.98 -1.65
C PRO A 97 3.87 -16.02 -1.41
N TYR A 98 3.69 -15.04 -0.57
CA TYR A 98 4.70 -14.10 -0.06
C TYR A 98 4.21 -13.47 1.26
N THR A 99 5.13 -12.85 1.98
CA THR A 99 4.90 -12.24 3.29
C THR A 99 5.01 -10.72 3.22
N LEU A 100 4.66 -10.01 4.30
CA LEU A 100 4.94 -8.57 4.43
C LEU A 100 6.45 -8.29 4.44
N ARG A 101 7.27 -9.25 4.91
CA ARG A 101 8.73 -9.14 4.87
C ARG A 101 9.26 -9.18 3.44
N ASP A 102 8.66 -9.98 2.54
CA ASP A 102 9.01 -9.94 1.11
C ASP A 102 8.66 -8.59 0.48
N MET A 103 7.54 -7.97 0.89
CA MET A 103 7.15 -6.63 0.44
C MET A 103 8.07 -5.53 1.02
N ALA A 104 8.56 -5.71 2.24
CA ALA A 104 9.60 -4.87 2.82
C ALA A 104 10.90 -4.97 2.00
N GLN A 105 11.32 -6.18 1.64
CA GLN A 105 12.48 -6.41 0.79
C GLN A 105 12.32 -5.78 -0.59
N ASP A 106 11.11 -5.77 -1.18
CA ASP A 106 10.84 -5.05 -2.44
C ASP A 106 11.16 -3.56 -2.32
N THR A 107 10.70 -2.95 -1.22
CA THR A 107 10.93 -1.53 -0.96
C THR A 107 12.42 -1.23 -0.81
N ILE A 108 13.15 -2.05 -0.05
CA ILE A 108 14.60 -1.90 0.13
C ILE A 108 15.34 -2.09 -1.20
N SER A 109 14.98 -3.12 -1.98
CA SER A 109 15.59 -3.36 -3.29
C SER A 109 15.30 -2.23 -4.29
N LEU A 110 14.11 -1.60 -4.21
CA LEU A 110 13.83 -0.40 -4.99
C LEU A 110 14.74 0.76 -4.60
N LEU A 111 14.98 0.98 -3.28
CA LEU A 111 15.91 2.00 -2.80
C LEU A 111 17.33 1.73 -3.30
N ASP A 112 17.78 0.47 -3.32
CA ASP A 112 19.10 0.06 -3.82
C ASP A 112 19.25 0.41 -5.31
N VAL A 113 18.26 0.09 -6.14
CA VAL A 113 18.23 0.46 -7.57
C VAL A 113 18.26 1.98 -7.77
N LEU A 114 17.66 2.75 -6.86
CA LEU A 114 17.63 4.21 -6.90
C LEU A 114 18.88 4.87 -6.29
N GLY A 115 19.84 4.08 -5.77
CA GLY A 115 21.05 4.56 -5.10
C GLY A 115 20.76 5.28 -3.78
N ILE A 116 19.67 4.91 -3.08
CA ILE A 116 19.23 5.54 -1.83
C ILE A 116 19.59 4.65 -0.66
N ARG A 117 20.51 5.12 0.21
CA ARG A 117 20.98 4.37 1.37
C ARG A 117 19.92 4.25 2.47
N SER A 118 19.23 5.35 2.78
CA SER A 118 18.18 5.38 3.82
C SER A 118 17.13 6.43 3.48
N ALA A 119 15.90 6.24 3.96
CA ALA A 119 14.77 7.14 3.67
C ALA A 119 13.83 7.28 4.86
N HIS A 120 13.01 8.32 4.86
CA HIS A 120 11.81 8.40 5.68
C HIS A 120 10.76 7.45 5.11
N MET A 121 10.16 6.59 5.95
CA MET A 121 9.14 5.63 5.56
C MET A 121 7.77 6.13 6.00
N VAL A 122 6.85 6.29 5.05
CA VAL A 122 5.45 6.67 5.31
C VAL A 122 4.56 5.58 4.75
N GLY A 123 3.85 4.87 5.60
CA GLY A 123 2.99 3.78 5.19
C GLY A 123 1.55 3.93 5.66
N ALA A 124 0.59 3.67 4.78
CA ALA A 124 -0.83 3.68 5.10
C ALA A 124 -1.39 2.26 5.18
N SER A 125 -2.10 1.92 6.26
CA SER A 125 -2.75 0.61 6.47
C SER A 125 -1.73 -0.54 6.33
N MET A 126 -1.90 -1.50 5.42
CA MET A 126 -0.89 -2.52 5.11
C MET A 126 0.49 -1.90 4.79
N GLY A 127 0.53 -0.73 4.15
CA GLY A 127 1.80 -0.02 3.90
C GLY A 127 2.50 0.41 5.19
N GLY A 128 1.75 0.73 6.25
CA GLY A 128 2.30 0.97 7.58
C GLY A 128 2.88 -0.30 8.21
N MET A 129 2.23 -1.45 8.00
CA MET A 129 2.77 -2.74 8.43
C MET A 129 4.09 -3.08 7.70
N ILE A 130 4.15 -2.84 6.37
CA ILE A 130 5.38 -3.01 5.59
C ILE A 130 6.48 -2.09 6.10
N ALA A 131 6.16 -0.81 6.38
CA ALA A 131 7.13 0.15 6.91
C ALA A 131 7.65 -0.26 8.31
N GLN A 132 6.83 -0.87 9.14
CA GLN A 132 7.25 -1.46 10.42
C GLN A 132 8.18 -2.67 10.20
N GLU A 133 7.86 -3.56 9.25
CA GLU A 133 8.75 -4.68 8.87
C GLU A 133 10.11 -4.18 8.38
N ILE A 134 10.14 -3.08 7.60
CA ILE A 134 11.38 -2.44 7.18
C ILE A 134 12.16 -1.93 8.38
N ALA A 135 11.52 -1.25 9.33
CA ALA A 135 12.18 -0.67 10.50
C ALA A 135 12.78 -1.74 11.42
N ILE A 136 12.16 -2.91 11.52
CA ILE A 136 12.63 -4.03 12.32
C ILE A 136 13.75 -4.79 11.62
N THR A 137 13.60 -5.04 10.31
CA THR A 137 14.53 -5.90 9.56
C THR A 137 15.75 -5.14 9.04
N PHE A 138 15.58 -3.85 8.72
CA PHE A 138 16.60 -2.98 8.11
C PHE A 138 16.65 -1.60 8.80
N PRO A 139 16.89 -1.54 10.12
CA PRO A 139 16.81 -0.28 10.88
C PRO A 139 17.75 0.83 10.34
N GLU A 140 18.92 0.44 9.78
CA GLU A 140 19.87 1.37 9.19
C GLU A 140 19.38 2.02 7.88
N ARG A 141 18.30 1.49 7.30
CA ARG A 141 17.68 2.00 6.08
C ARG A 141 16.56 3.00 6.39
N VAL A 142 16.19 3.18 7.67
CA VAL A 142 15.04 3.99 8.11
C VAL A 142 15.52 5.22 8.86
N ARG A 143 15.20 6.41 8.34
CA ARG A 143 15.45 7.68 9.02
C ARG A 143 14.34 8.06 9.99
N SER A 144 13.11 7.81 9.61
CA SER A 144 11.93 7.90 10.47
C SER A 144 10.81 7.03 9.91
N LEU A 145 9.85 6.69 10.77
CA LEU A 145 8.67 5.90 10.44
C LEU A 145 7.40 6.69 10.75
N ILE A 146 6.53 6.83 9.75
CA ILE A 146 5.16 7.36 9.90
C ILE A 146 4.18 6.25 9.51
N SER A 147 3.44 5.76 10.50
CA SER A 147 2.46 4.68 10.34
C SER A 147 1.04 5.27 10.43
N ILE A 148 0.30 5.27 9.30
CA ILE A 148 -1.02 5.89 9.17
C ILE A 148 -2.09 4.81 9.14
N MET A 149 -3.12 4.90 10.00
CA MET A 149 -4.25 3.96 10.10
C MET A 149 -3.83 2.48 10.01
N SER A 150 -2.78 2.12 10.72
CA SER A 150 -2.15 0.80 10.72
C SER A 150 -2.10 0.23 12.15
N THR A 151 -1.57 -0.99 12.29
CA THR A 151 -1.43 -1.68 13.58
C THR A 151 -0.11 -2.45 13.62
N THR A 152 0.40 -2.73 14.82
CA THR A 152 1.51 -3.68 15.02
C THR A 152 1.06 -5.14 14.91
N GLY A 153 -0.23 -5.41 14.98
CA GLY A 153 -0.80 -6.76 15.04
C GLY A 153 -0.94 -7.31 16.46
N ASP A 154 -0.62 -6.52 17.48
CA ASP A 154 -0.80 -6.88 18.88
C ASP A 154 -2.30 -7.10 19.16
N PRO A 155 -2.69 -8.26 19.74
CA PRO A 155 -4.08 -8.59 20.03
C PRO A 155 -4.71 -7.66 21.09
N ASP A 156 -3.92 -7.02 21.95
CA ASP A 156 -4.39 -6.09 22.98
C ASP A 156 -4.76 -4.71 22.43
N LEU A 157 -4.41 -4.43 21.17
CA LEU A 157 -4.80 -3.18 20.51
C LEU A 157 -6.26 -3.20 20.06
N PRO A 158 -6.92 -2.03 19.96
CA PRO A 158 -8.25 -1.94 19.42
C PRO A 158 -8.36 -2.58 18.03
N GLN A 159 -9.23 -3.56 17.91
CA GLN A 159 -9.45 -4.26 16.65
C GLN A 159 -10.30 -3.41 15.69
N PRO A 160 -10.14 -3.58 14.36
CA PRO A 160 -10.95 -2.87 13.39
C PRO A 160 -12.44 -3.24 13.56
N SER A 161 -13.33 -2.26 13.38
CA SER A 161 -14.77 -2.52 13.42
C SER A 161 -15.20 -3.51 12.33
N ASN A 162 -16.29 -4.26 12.55
CA ASN A 162 -16.85 -5.18 11.56
C ASN A 162 -17.13 -4.47 10.23
N LYS A 163 -17.53 -3.20 10.28
CA LYS A 163 -17.76 -2.36 9.10
C LYS A 163 -16.46 -2.10 8.32
N ALA A 164 -15.36 -1.85 9.02
CA ALA A 164 -14.04 -1.67 8.38
C ALA A 164 -13.55 -2.99 7.77
N VAL A 165 -13.72 -4.11 8.49
CA VAL A 165 -13.35 -5.44 7.97
C VAL A 165 -14.14 -5.79 6.71
N SER A 166 -15.46 -5.54 6.69
CA SER A 166 -16.29 -5.83 5.53
C SER A 166 -15.87 -5.06 4.28
N LEU A 167 -15.40 -3.82 4.42
CA LEU A 167 -14.87 -3.06 3.27
C LEU A 167 -13.61 -3.67 2.68
N LEU A 168 -12.73 -4.20 3.53
CA LEU A 168 -11.47 -4.79 3.10
C LEU A 168 -11.68 -6.15 2.43
N THR A 169 -12.72 -6.89 2.83
CA THR A 169 -13.01 -8.25 2.37
C THR A 169 -14.05 -8.31 1.25
N GLU A 170 -14.74 -7.21 0.95
CA GLU A 170 -15.71 -7.16 -0.15
C GLU A 170 -15.02 -7.42 -1.50
N PRO A 171 -15.50 -8.37 -2.32
CA PRO A 171 -14.92 -8.66 -3.62
C PRO A 171 -14.85 -7.43 -4.53
N GLN A 172 -13.74 -7.25 -5.22
CA GLN A 172 -13.58 -6.11 -6.11
C GLN A 172 -14.51 -6.19 -7.33
N PRO A 173 -15.28 -5.13 -7.63
CA PRO A 173 -16.13 -5.09 -8.80
C PRO A 173 -15.32 -5.14 -10.10
N LYS A 174 -15.80 -5.91 -11.08
CA LYS A 174 -15.20 -5.97 -12.42
C LYS A 174 -15.65 -4.83 -13.33
N SER A 175 -16.83 -4.26 -13.07
CA SER A 175 -17.39 -3.16 -13.86
C SER A 175 -16.84 -1.83 -13.37
N ARG A 176 -16.45 -0.94 -14.31
CA ARG A 176 -15.91 0.40 -14.04
C ARG A 176 -16.85 1.22 -13.16
N ASP A 177 -18.14 1.26 -13.49
CA ASP A 177 -19.11 2.07 -12.73
C ASP A 177 -19.30 1.55 -11.31
N LYS A 178 -19.37 0.21 -11.14
CA LYS A 178 -19.45 -0.41 -9.80
C LYS A 178 -18.18 -0.17 -8.99
N PHE A 179 -17.03 -0.17 -9.64
CA PHE A 179 -15.75 0.15 -8.98
C PHE A 179 -15.74 1.60 -8.50
N ILE A 180 -16.11 2.55 -9.35
CA ILE A 180 -16.19 3.98 -9.01
C ILE A 180 -17.16 4.20 -7.84
N ALA A 181 -18.36 3.62 -7.91
CA ALA A 181 -19.36 3.75 -6.85
C ALA A 181 -18.84 3.20 -5.51
N ARG A 182 -18.18 2.03 -5.52
CA ARG A 182 -17.55 1.45 -4.33
C ARG A 182 -16.42 2.31 -3.81
N PHE A 183 -15.55 2.81 -4.66
CA PHE A 183 -14.43 3.67 -4.29
C PHE A 183 -14.93 4.93 -3.56
N LYS A 184 -15.90 5.63 -4.12
CA LYS A 184 -16.55 6.80 -3.49
C LYS A 184 -17.16 6.46 -2.13
N ARG A 185 -17.92 5.37 -2.04
CA ARG A 185 -18.51 4.89 -0.77
C ARG A 185 -17.44 4.64 0.29
N ASN A 186 -16.35 3.99 -0.07
CA ASN A 186 -15.26 3.67 0.84
C ASN A 186 -14.56 4.94 1.34
N TRP A 187 -14.28 5.89 0.46
CA TRP A 187 -13.69 7.18 0.82
C TRP A 187 -14.61 8.01 1.73
N LYS A 188 -15.92 8.05 1.43
CA LYS A 188 -16.91 8.69 2.30
C LYS A 188 -16.87 8.12 3.72
N MET A 189 -16.76 6.81 3.85
CA MET A 189 -16.67 6.17 5.16
C MET A 189 -15.35 6.48 5.87
N LEU A 190 -14.20 6.45 5.15
CA LEU A 190 -12.89 6.77 5.72
C LEU A 190 -12.80 8.21 6.23
N ARG A 191 -13.48 9.15 5.59
CA ARG A 191 -13.59 10.54 6.05
C ARG A 191 -14.37 10.68 7.36
N ALA A 192 -15.19 9.70 7.72
CA ALA A 192 -15.97 9.65 8.96
C ALA A 192 -16.78 10.93 9.27
N GLY A 193 -17.21 11.65 8.22
CA GLY A 193 -17.93 12.94 8.35
C GLY A 193 -17.07 14.11 8.85
N ARG A 194 -15.76 13.92 9.02
CA ARG A 194 -14.83 14.96 9.53
C ARG A 194 -14.12 15.74 8.44
N PHE A 195 -14.09 15.21 7.24
CA PHE A 195 -13.43 15.85 6.10
C PHE A 195 -14.44 16.08 4.98
N PRO A 196 -14.29 17.19 4.22
CA PRO A 196 -15.22 17.51 3.15
C PRO A 196 -15.25 16.42 2.07
N GLU A 197 -16.43 16.20 1.50
CA GLU A 197 -16.61 15.34 0.34
C GLU A 197 -16.34 16.15 -0.93
N ASP A 198 -15.55 15.57 -1.83
CA ASP A 198 -15.34 16.07 -3.19
C ASP A 198 -15.63 14.93 -4.16
N GLU A 199 -16.87 14.92 -4.65
CA GLU A 199 -17.33 13.85 -5.53
C GLU A 199 -16.59 13.79 -6.86
N ALA A 200 -16.21 14.93 -7.42
CA ALA A 200 -15.49 15.02 -8.68
C ALA A 200 -14.07 14.46 -8.53
N LEU A 201 -13.39 14.86 -7.46
CA LEU A 201 -12.06 14.36 -7.13
C LEU A 201 -12.08 12.86 -6.83
N ASP A 202 -13.04 12.38 -6.04
CA ASP A 202 -13.16 10.96 -5.73
C ASP A 202 -13.44 10.11 -6.98
N ARG A 203 -14.27 10.65 -7.90
CA ARG A 203 -14.51 10.02 -9.19
C ARG A 203 -13.24 9.95 -10.03
N SER A 204 -12.54 11.05 -10.18
CA SER A 204 -11.28 11.14 -10.93
C SER A 204 -10.22 10.17 -10.40
N ARG A 205 -10.08 10.09 -9.06
CA ARG A 205 -9.18 9.11 -8.40
C ARG A 205 -9.58 7.68 -8.71
N ALA A 206 -10.88 7.36 -8.61
CA ALA A 206 -11.39 6.02 -8.90
C ALA A 206 -11.14 5.62 -10.35
N GLU A 207 -11.39 6.52 -11.30
CA GLU A 207 -11.14 6.34 -12.72
C GLU A 207 -9.66 6.09 -12.99
N ARG A 208 -8.77 6.92 -12.45
CA ARG A 208 -7.32 6.77 -12.56
C ARG A 208 -6.84 5.41 -12.05
N VAL A 209 -7.35 4.96 -10.90
CA VAL A 209 -7.01 3.64 -10.34
C VAL A 209 -7.53 2.52 -11.23
N PHE A 210 -8.76 2.59 -11.70
CA PHE A 210 -9.36 1.55 -12.54
C PHE A 210 -8.64 1.42 -13.89
N ASP A 211 -8.39 2.55 -14.55
CA ASP A 211 -7.76 2.59 -15.88
C ASP A 211 -6.28 2.10 -15.85
N ARG A 212 -5.60 2.19 -14.70
CA ARG A 212 -4.27 1.58 -14.47
C ARG A 212 -4.33 0.06 -14.27
N GLY A 213 -5.51 -0.50 -14.16
CA GLY A 213 -5.76 -1.93 -13.95
C GLY A 213 -5.92 -2.32 -12.48
N VAL A 214 -6.93 -3.13 -12.22
CA VAL A 214 -7.21 -3.73 -10.92
C VAL A 214 -6.87 -5.20 -10.92
N ASN A 215 -6.39 -5.74 -9.80
CA ASN A 215 -5.98 -7.13 -9.66
C ASN A 215 -6.63 -7.77 -8.42
N PRO A 216 -7.88 -8.26 -8.52
CA PRO A 216 -8.58 -8.88 -7.38
C PRO A 216 -7.81 -10.06 -6.77
N ALA A 217 -7.20 -10.92 -7.61
CA ALA A 217 -6.40 -12.04 -7.12
C ALA A 217 -5.15 -11.59 -6.36
N GLY A 218 -4.56 -10.45 -6.74
CA GLY A 218 -3.46 -9.83 -6.03
C GLY A 218 -3.87 -9.33 -4.64
N VAL A 219 -5.06 -8.73 -4.53
CA VAL A 219 -5.61 -8.30 -3.24
C VAL A 219 -5.77 -9.49 -2.30
N GLU A 220 -6.27 -10.64 -2.79
CA GLU A 220 -6.39 -11.85 -1.99
C GLU A 220 -5.03 -12.38 -1.49
N ARG A 221 -3.97 -12.31 -2.33
CA ARG A 221 -2.61 -12.67 -1.91
C ARG A 221 -2.06 -11.73 -0.85
N GLN A 222 -2.30 -10.42 -0.99
CA GLN A 222 -1.92 -9.43 0.01
C GLN A 222 -2.67 -9.63 1.33
N ILE A 223 -3.96 -9.99 1.30
CA ILE A 223 -4.73 -10.34 2.52
C ILE A 223 -4.07 -11.54 3.22
N ARG A 224 -3.65 -12.57 2.49
CA ARG A 224 -2.93 -13.72 3.07
C ARG A 224 -1.63 -13.29 3.72
N ALA A 225 -0.86 -12.41 3.09
CA ALA A 225 0.38 -11.88 3.67
C ALA A 225 0.13 -11.08 4.96
N VAL A 226 -0.97 -10.32 5.02
CA VAL A 226 -1.38 -9.61 6.24
C VAL A 226 -1.79 -10.57 7.35
N LEU A 227 -2.55 -11.63 7.02
CA LEU A 227 -2.99 -12.64 7.98
C LEU A 227 -1.85 -13.55 8.47
N ASP A 228 -0.80 -13.74 7.66
CA ASP A 228 0.41 -14.48 8.06
C ASP A 228 1.32 -13.68 9.01
N ARG A 229 1.07 -12.38 9.14
CA ARG A 229 1.86 -11.51 10.00
C ARG A 229 1.71 -11.91 11.47
N LYS A 230 2.81 -12.28 12.09
CA LYS A 230 2.90 -12.37 13.54
C LYS A 230 2.97 -10.96 14.14
N SER A 231 2.53 -10.78 15.36
CA SER A 231 2.76 -9.54 16.09
C SER A 231 4.24 -9.17 16.04
N VAL A 232 4.54 -7.90 15.84
CA VAL A 232 5.91 -7.37 15.81
C VAL A 232 6.36 -6.83 17.18
N VAL A 233 5.59 -7.16 18.22
CA VAL A 233 5.88 -6.83 19.62
C VAL A 233 6.22 -8.11 20.38
#